data_f5b79efd312c0f5238d9634b054a4e6f
#
_entry.id   f5b79efd312c0f5238d9634b054a4e6f
#
_cell.length_a   1.000
_cell.length_b   1.000
_cell.length_c   1.000
_cell.angle_alpha   90.00
_cell.angle_beta   90.00
_cell.angle_gamma   90.00
#
_symmetry.space_group_name_H-M   'P 1'
#
loop_
_entity.id
_entity.type
_entity.pdbx_description
1 polymer ?
#
loop_
_entity_poly.entity_id
_entity_poly.type
_entity_poly.pdbx_seq_one_letter_code
_entity_poly.pdbx_strand_id
1 'polypeptide(L)'
;GFDFKMGAIIRPFEDSPFRIGLAVHTPTFYRLTYTTSAYLESNIWMHNNDTGKDELLNSYFDTYKELNNKDMNREFRLKTPWKYNVSLGYTVGQNLAIGAEYEYEDYSSVKFRYPEGDKMEFETNAAKMVMKGVNTFRIGAEYKVIPQFAFRLGYIYIQEWCYKVLTI
;
A
#
# COMPACT_ATOMS: atom_id res chain seq x y z
N GLY A 1 9.87 -8.23 4.16
CA GLY A 1 8.66 -9.03 4.08
C GLY A 1 8.88 -10.26 3.23
N PHE A 2 8.03 -11.26 3.39
CA PHE A 2 8.02 -12.42 2.51
C PHE A 2 6.58 -12.83 2.19
N ASP A 3 6.37 -13.40 1.02
CA ASP A 3 5.10 -13.96 0.55
C ASP A 3 5.37 -15.16 -0.37
N PHE A 4 4.30 -15.91 -0.66
CA PHE A 4 4.31 -16.95 -1.68
C PHE A 4 3.33 -16.59 -2.78
N LYS A 5 3.69 -16.93 -4.01
CA LYS A 5 2.86 -16.75 -5.20
C LYS A 5 2.74 -18.08 -5.91
N MET A 6 1.51 -18.44 -6.22
CA MET A 6 1.21 -19.63 -7.02
C MET A 6 0.34 -19.22 -8.20
N GLY A 7 0.59 -19.82 -9.34
CA GLY A 7 -0.20 -19.56 -10.53
C GLY A 7 -0.24 -20.76 -11.45
N ALA A 8 -1.29 -20.81 -12.25
CA ALA A 8 -1.49 -21.80 -13.29
C ALA A 8 -1.95 -21.12 -14.59
N ILE A 9 -1.48 -21.63 -15.71
CA ILE A 9 -1.95 -21.21 -17.04
C ILE A 9 -2.62 -22.42 -17.69
N ILE A 10 -3.87 -22.23 -18.08
CA ILE A 10 -4.71 -23.24 -18.70
C ILE A 10 -4.89 -22.87 -20.17
N ARG A 11 -4.71 -23.84 -21.04
CA ARG A 11 -5.08 -23.77 -22.46
C ARG A 11 -6.30 -24.66 -22.67
N PRO A 12 -7.53 -24.09 -22.70
CA PRO A 12 -8.75 -24.92 -22.73
C PRO A 12 -8.94 -25.63 -24.06
N PHE A 13 -8.27 -25.18 -25.12
CA PHE A 13 -8.38 -25.79 -26.47
C PHE A 13 -6.97 -25.95 -27.04
N GLU A 14 -6.65 -27.12 -27.56
CA GLU A 14 -5.31 -27.48 -28.04
C GLU A 14 -4.84 -26.56 -29.19
N ASP A 15 -5.73 -26.31 -30.14
CA ASP A 15 -5.41 -25.50 -31.33
C ASP A 15 -5.69 -23.99 -31.18
N SER A 16 -6.14 -23.56 -29.99
CA SER A 16 -6.47 -22.15 -29.74
C SER A 16 -5.32 -21.41 -29.07
N PRO A 17 -5.00 -20.20 -29.51
CA PRO A 17 -4.08 -19.32 -28.83
C PRO A 17 -4.62 -18.73 -27.52
N PHE A 18 -5.86 -19.09 -27.13
CA PHE A 18 -6.50 -18.62 -25.91
C PHE A 18 -5.88 -19.24 -24.66
N ARG A 19 -5.65 -18.41 -23.65
CA ARG A 19 -5.06 -18.81 -22.38
C ARG A 19 -5.81 -18.18 -21.23
N ILE A 20 -6.02 -18.95 -20.17
CA ILE A 20 -6.57 -18.49 -18.90
C ILE A 20 -5.46 -18.62 -17.86
N GLY A 21 -5.14 -17.52 -17.18
CA GLY A 21 -4.23 -17.51 -16.05
C GLY A 21 -4.99 -17.35 -14.76
N LEU A 22 -4.59 -18.12 -13.75
CA LEU A 22 -5.07 -18.00 -12.37
C LEU A 22 -3.86 -17.82 -11.48
N ALA A 23 -3.89 -16.84 -10.58
CA ALA A 23 -2.83 -16.67 -9.61
C ALA A 23 -3.39 -16.29 -8.23
N VAL A 24 -2.70 -16.76 -7.20
CA VAL A 24 -3.00 -16.46 -5.80
C VAL A 24 -1.71 -16.04 -5.13
N HIS A 25 -1.74 -14.89 -4.44
CA HIS A 25 -0.66 -14.42 -3.62
C HIS A 25 -1.07 -14.51 -2.16
N THR A 26 -0.22 -15.10 -1.35
CA THR A 26 -0.42 -15.12 0.10
C THR A 26 -0.20 -13.73 0.69
N PRO A 27 -0.70 -13.49 1.90
CA PRO A 27 -0.36 -12.27 2.63
C PRO A 27 1.14 -12.08 2.75
N THR A 28 1.59 -10.85 2.56
CA THR A 28 2.98 -10.47 2.85
C THR A 28 3.10 -10.10 4.32
N PHE A 29 4.12 -10.61 4.98
CA PHE A 29 4.43 -10.32 6.37
C PHE A 29 5.56 -9.29 6.42
N TYR A 30 5.26 -8.11 6.96
CA TYR A 30 6.24 -7.04 7.15
C TYR A 30 6.54 -6.85 8.63
N ARG A 31 7.80 -6.51 8.93
CA ARG A 31 8.20 -5.85 10.17
C ARG A 31 8.56 -4.42 9.80
N LEU A 32 7.86 -3.47 10.37
CA LEU A 32 7.98 -2.06 10.06
C LEU A 32 8.31 -1.29 11.34
N THR A 33 9.14 -0.26 11.19
CA THR A 33 9.42 0.71 12.24
C THR A 33 9.01 2.07 11.70
N TYR A 34 8.22 2.81 12.44
CA TYR A 34 7.97 4.20 12.15
C TYR A 34 8.55 5.08 13.25
N THR A 35 9.10 6.21 12.84
CA THR A 35 9.66 7.22 13.74
C THR A 35 8.82 8.48 13.61
N THR A 36 8.39 9.02 14.73
CA THR A 36 7.72 10.33 14.78
C THR A 36 8.61 11.34 15.49
N SER A 37 8.58 12.58 15.05
CA SER A 37 9.23 13.68 15.73
C SER A 37 8.27 14.87 15.82
N ALA A 38 8.34 15.61 16.90
CA ALA A 38 7.61 16.84 17.09
C ALA A 38 8.58 17.94 17.48
N TYR A 39 8.35 19.10 16.91
CA TYR A 39 9.11 20.31 17.16
C TYR A 39 8.15 21.38 17.65
N LEU A 40 8.48 21.99 18.77
CA LEU A 40 7.74 23.11 19.33
C LEU A 40 8.70 24.27 19.55
N GLU A 41 8.35 25.41 18.99
CA GLU A 41 9.01 26.68 19.26
C GLU A 41 7.98 27.68 19.77
N SER A 42 8.31 28.35 20.85
CA SER A 42 7.46 29.38 21.45
C SER A 42 8.27 30.62 21.75
N ASN A 43 7.81 31.75 21.23
CA ASN A 43 8.41 33.07 21.44
C ASN A 43 7.34 33.96 22.09
N ILE A 44 7.45 34.17 23.40
CA ILE A 44 6.47 34.93 24.19
C ILE A 44 7.13 36.12 24.84
N TRP A 45 6.55 37.29 24.64
CA TRP A 45 6.92 38.49 25.41
C TRP A 45 6.24 38.44 26.76
N MET A 46 7.00 38.48 27.83
CA MET A 46 6.49 38.52 29.19
C MET A 46 7.06 39.75 29.94
N HIS A 47 6.21 40.40 30.72
CA HIS A 47 6.65 41.48 31.60
C HIS A 47 7.34 40.88 32.83
N ASN A 48 8.60 41.22 33.00
CA ASN A 48 9.39 40.86 34.20
C ASN A 48 9.11 41.86 35.28
N ASN A 49 8.39 41.47 36.32
CA ASN A 49 8.01 42.37 37.44
C ASN A 49 9.21 42.81 38.29
N ASP A 50 10.31 42.07 38.28
CA ASP A 50 11.49 42.41 39.04
C ASP A 50 12.36 43.48 38.35
N THR A 51 12.37 43.44 37.03
CA THR A 51 13.16 44.37 36.22
C THR A 51 12.33 45.51 35.62
N GLY A 52 11.00 45.37 35.64
CA GLY A 52 10.05 46.30 35.02
C GLY A 52 10.17 46.39 33.49
N LYS A 53 10.72 45.40 32.85
CA LYS A 53 10.93 45.34 31.38
C LYS A 53 10.23 44.15 30.76
N ASP A 54 9.84 44.29 29.51
CA ASP A 54 9.36 43.17 28.71
C ASP A 54 10.55 42.35 28.18
N GLU A 55 10.56 41.08 28.45
CA GLU A 55 11.60 40.15 28.05
C GLU A 55 11.01 39.10 27.12
N LEU A 56 11.75 38.73 26.06
CA LEU A 56 11.38 37.68 25.13
C LEU A 56 11.82 36.32 25.69
N LEU A 57 10.85 35.53 26.08
CA LEU A 57 11.07 34.12 26.48
C LEU A 57 10.99 33.23 25.25
N ASN A 58 12.11 32.64 24.89
CA ASN A 58 12.22 31.67 23.86
C ASN A 58 12.21 30.26 24.49
N SER A 59 11.29 29.44 24.10
CA SER A 59 11.24 28.04 24.49
C SER A 59 11.31 27.18 23.26
N TYR A 60 12.17 26.20 23.30
CA TYR A 60 12.41 25.25 22.22
C TYR A 60 12.34 23.84 22.77
N PHE A 61 11.55 22.97 22.15
CA PHE A 61 11.46 21.56 22.47
C PHE A 61 11.51 20.73 21.19
N ASP A 62 12.43 19.78 21.13
CA ASP A 62 12.62 18.87 20.02
C ASP A 62 12.69 17.44 20.55
N THR A 63 11.63 16.68 20.28
CA THR A 63 11.52 15.29 20.75
C THR A 63 12.66 14.40 20.25
N TYR A 64 13.22 14.72 19.09
CA TYR A 64 14.35 13.97 18.54
C TYR A 64 15.61 14.11 19.39
N LYS A 65 15.85 15.31 19.94
CA LYS A 65 17.01 15.59 20.80
C LYS A 65 16.79 15.11 22.23
N GLU A 66 15.61 15.38 22.79
CA GLU A 66 15.30 15.12 24.20
C GLU A 66 15.13 13.62 24.53
N LEU A 67 14.52 12.87 23.61
CA LEU A 67 14.20 11.46 23.85
C LEU A 67 15.20 10.48 23.22
N ASN A 68 16.31 10.97 22.65
CA ASN A 68 17.33 10.14 21.97
C ASN A 68 16.73 9.09 21.02
N ASN A 69 15.61 9.38 20.37
CA ASN A 69 14.85 8.52 19.47
C ASN A 69 14.26 7.22 20.03
N LYS A 70 14.51 6.87 21.27
CA LYS A 70 14.11 5.55 21.79
C LYS A 70 12.60 5.39 21.93
N ASP A 71 11.92 6.44 22.40
CA ASP A 71 10.48 6.39 22.65
C ASP A 71 9.64 6.78 21.43
N MET A 72 10.29 7.33 20.41
CA MET A 72 9.63 7.78 19.17
C MET A 72 9.62 6.71 18.08
N ASN A 73 10.43 5.67 18.24
CA ASN A 73 10.44 4.51 17.35
C ASN A 73 9.41 3.49 17.80
N ARG A 74 8.45 3.19 16.93
CA ARG A 74 7.44 2.17 17.15
C ARG A 74 7.61 1.07 16.12
N GLU A 75 7.88 -0.14 16.59
CA GLU A 75 7.90 -1.33 15.75
C GLU A 75 6.54 -1.99 15.74
N PHE A 76 6.14 -2.50 14.58
CA PHE A 76 4.94 -3.31 14.43
C PHE A 76 5.08 -4.31 13.29
N ARG A 77 4.25 -5.33 13.32
CA ARG A 77 4.13 -6.32 12.24
C ARG A 77 2.85 -6.06 11.47
N LEU A 78 2.98 -6.01 10.17
CA LEU A 78 1.86 -5.84 9.24
C LEU A 78 1.68 -7.12 8.44
N LYS A 79 0.46 -7.63 8.41
CA LYS A 79 0.05 -8.70 7.51
C LYS A 79 -0.91 -8.13 6.48
N THR A 80 -0.51 -8.18 5.19
CA THR A 80 -1.36 -7.75 4.08
C THR A 80 -2.45 -8.78 3.76
N PRO A 81 -3.47 -8.43 2.96
CA PRO A 81 -4.49 -9.37 2.51
C PRO A 81 -3.95 -10.41 1.54
N TRP A 82 -4.81 -11.38 1.23
CA TRP A 82 -4.66 -12.25 0.08
C TRP A 82 -4.97 -11.48 -1.20
N LYS A 83 -4.29 -11.85 -2.29
CA LYS A 83 -4.51 -11.30 -3.61
C LYS A 83 -4.86 -12.43 -4.57
N TYR A 84 -5.96 -12.25 -5.28
CA TYR A 84 -6.47 -13.20 -6.27
C TYR A 84 -6.44 -12.55 -7.65
N ASN A 85 -5.94 -13.29 -8.62
CA ASN A 85 -5.76 -12.78 -9.97
C ASN A 85 -6.30 -13.77 -10.98
N VAL A 86 -7.08 -13.28 -11.93
CA VAL A 86 -7.57 -14.03 -13.09
C VAL A 86 -7.19 -13.26 -14.34
N SER A 87 -6.58 -13.93 -15.30
CA SER A 87 -6.16 -13.30 -16.56
C SER A 87 -6.60 -14.10 -17.77
N LEU A 88 -6.84 -13.40 -18.85
CA LEU A 88 -7.19 -13.94 -20.16
C LEU A 88 -6.17 -13.41 -21.15
N GLY A 89 -5.66 -14.29 -21.98
CA GLY A 89 -4.72 -13.94 -23.05
C GLY A 89 -5.14 -14.55 -24.36
N TYR A 90 -4.99 -13.80 -25.43
CA TYR A 90 -5.27 -14.25 -26.78
C TYR A 90 -4.22 -13.72 -27.75
N THR A 91 -3.71 -14.59 -28.61
CA THR A 91 -2.74 -14.21 -29.65
C THR A 91 -3.36 -14.34 -31.01
N VAL A 92 -3.35 -13.27 -31.79
CA VAL A 92 -3.86 -13.25 -33.17
C VAL A 92 -2.67 -13.35 -34.12
N GLY A 93 -2.57 -14.49 -34.81
CA GLY A 93 -1.42 -14.76 -35.65
C GLY A 93 -0.10 -14.75 -34.87
N GLN A 94 0.95 -14.18 -35.47
CA GLN A 94 2.28 -14.09 -34.87
C GLN A 94 2.60 -12.67 -34.34
N ASN A 95 1.72 -11.72 -34.60
CA ASN A 95 2.02 -10.30 -34.47
C ASN A 95 1.26 -9.60 -33.34
N LEU A 96 0.02 -10.01 -33.03
CA LEU A 96 -0.82 -9.34 -32.05
C LEU A 96 -1.10 -10.24 -30.86
N ALA A 97 -0.79 -9.75 -29.66
CA ALA A 97 -1.21 -10.33 -28.40
C ALA A 97 -2.09 -9.37 -27.63
N ILE A 98 -3.20 -9.85 -27.10
CA ILE A 98 -4.15 -9.08 -26.28
C ILE A 98 -4.28 -9.80 -24.93
N GLY A 99 -4.30 -9.05 -23.84
CA GLY A 99 -4.47 -9.57 -22.49
C GLY A 99 -5.43 -8.72 -21.68
N ALA A 100 -6.21 -9.39 -20.84
CA ALA A 100 -7.01 -8.77 -19.81
C ALA A 100 -6.75 -9.46 -18.47
N GLU A 101 -6.76 -8.69 -17.41
CA GLU A 101 -6.49 -9.18 -16.05
C GLU A 101 -7.44 -8.52 -15.06
N TYR A 102 -7.96 -9.34 -14.16
CA TYR A 102 -8.73 -8.91 -13.00
C TYR A 102 -8.01 -9.34 -11.74
N GLU A 103 -7.82 -8.42 -10.80
CA GLU A 103 -7.22 -8.66 -9.51
C GLU A 103 -8.14 -8.18 -8.41
N TYR A 104 -8.28 -9.00 -7.37
CA TYR A 104 -9.03 -8.67 -6.16
C TYR A 104 -8.15 -8.77 -4.94
N GLU A 105 -8.19 -7.74 -4.09
CA GLU A 105 -7.46 -7.67 -2.84
C GLU A 105 -8.32 -7.01 -1.75
N ASP A 106 -8.58 -7.72 -0.65
CA ASP A 106 -9.43 -7.22 0.43
C ASP A 106 -8.60 -6.54 1.52
N TYR A 107 -8.40 -5.24 1.38
CA TYR A 107 -7.66 -4.42 2.36
C TYR A 107 -8.33 -4.33 3.74
N SER A 108 -9.63 -4.63 3.86
CA SER A 108 -10.28 -4.70 5.17
C SER A 108 -9.76 -5.86 6.04
N SER A 109 -9.07 -6.82 5.43
CA SER A 109 -8.48 -7.99 6.10
C SER A 109 -7.05 -7.78 6.61
N VAL A 110 -6.48 -6.59 6.44
CA VAL A 110 -5.16 -6.19 6.98
C VAL A 110 -5.14 -6.37 8.50
N LYS A 111 -4.01 -6.86 9.01
CA LYS A 111 -3.83 -7.08 10.46
C LYS A 111 -2.53 -6.47 10.95
N PHE A 112 -2.65 -5.74 12.05
CA PHE A 112 -1.54 -5.16 12.77
C PHE A 112 -1.25 -5.97 14.04
N ARG A 113 0.01 -6.12 14.38
CA ARG A 113 0.47 -6.80 15.58
C ARG A 113 1.67 -6.09 16.19
N TYR A 114 1.77 -6.16 17.51
CA TYR A 114 2.98 -5.76 18.22
C TYR A 114 4.17 -6.68 17.88
N PRO A 115 5.41 -6.25 18.12
CA PRO A 115 6.61 -7.06 17.86
C PRO A 115 6.58 -8.41 18.57
N GLU A 116 5.99 -8.48 19.76
CA GLU A 116 5.83 -9.67 20.58
C GLU A 116 4.80 -10.66 20.00
N GLY A 117 3.91 -10.18 19.15
CA GLY A 117 2.93 -10.99 18.43
C GLY A 117 1.48 -10.73 18.83
N ASP A 118 1.24 -9.95 19.89
CA ASP A 118 -0.09 -9.56 20.33
C ASP A 118 -0.81 -8.73 19.26
N LYS A 119 -2.14 -8.77 19.28
CA LYS A 119 -2.94 -8.05 18.30
C LYS A 119 -3.02 -6.56 18.65
N MET A 120 -2.79 -5.71 17.68
CA MET A 120 -3.15 -4.29 17.71
C MET A 120 -4.61 -4.15 17.30
N GLU A 121 -5.54 -4.36 18.25
CA GLU A 121 -6.96 -4.44 17.92
C GLU A 121 -7.54 -3.10 17.45
N PHE A 122 -7.12 -2.00 18.08
CA PHE A 122 -7.58 -0.67 17.72
C PHE A 122 -7.24 -0.34 16.26
N GLU A 123 -5.98 -0.48 15.88
CA GLU A 123 -5.47 -0.20 14.54
C GLU A 123 -6.06 -1.15 13.48
N THR A 124 -6.18 -2.42 13.83
CA THR A 124 -6.79 -3.44 12.97
C THR A 124 -8.28 -3.16 12.74
N ASN A 125 -9.03 -2.77 13.77
CA ASN A 125 -10.44 -2.43 13.64
C ASN A 125 -10.64 -1.09 12.91
N ALA A 126 -9.77 -0.10 13.15
CA ALA A 126 -9.79 1.16 12.41
C ALA A 126 -9.57 0.92 10.90
N ALA A 127 -8.57 0.13 10.53
CA ALA A 127 -8.34 -0.25 9.14
C ALA A 127 -9.56 -0.97 8.52
N LYS A 128 -10.18 -1.89 9.27
CA LYS A 128 -11.36 -2.63 8.83
C LYS A 128 -12.59 -1.75 8.59
N MET A 129 -12.73 -0.65 9.35
CA MET A 129 -13.84 0.30 9.17
C MET A 129 -13.63 1.24 7.97
N VAL A 130 -12.37 1.56 7.65
CA VAL A 130 -12.04 2.56 6.63
C VAL A 130 -11.71 1.92 5.28
N MET A 131 -11.04 0.76 5.28
CA MET A 131 -10.61 0.09 4.08
C MET A 131 -11.65 -0.92 3.57
N LYS A 132 -11.66 -1.15 2.27
CA LYS A 132 -12.55 -2.10 1.60
C LYS A 132 -11.78 -2.98 0.62
N GLY A 133 -12.46 -3.97 0.04
CA GLY A 133 -11.96 -4.74 -1.07
C GLY A 133 -11.75 -3.87 -2.31
N VAL A 134 -10.67 -4.11 -3.02
CA VAL A 134 -10.27 -3.39 -4.22
C VAL A 134 -10.30 -4.31 -5.41
N ASN A 135 -10.94 -3.84 -6.47
CA ASN A 135 -10.96 -4.49 -7.77
C ASN A 135 -10.03 -3.70 -8.71
N THR A 136 -9.09 -4.40 -9.30
CA THR A 136 -8.19 -3.83 -10.31
C THR A 136 -8.41 -4.55 -11.65
N PHE A 137 -8.68 -3.78 -12.68
CA PHE A 137 -8.81 -4.27 -14.05
C PHE A 137 -7.64 -3.75 -14.88
N ARG A 138 -6.99 -4.64 -15.60
CA ARG A 138 -5.91 -4.31 -16.54
C ARG A 138 -6.26 -4.90 -17.89
N ILE A 139 -6.04 -4.10 -18.94
CA ILE A 139 -6.13 -4.56 -20.33
C ILE A 139 -4.89 -4.07 -21.07
N GLY A 140 -4.35 -4.92 -21.94
CA GLY A 140 -3.17 -4.56 -22.70
C GLY A 140 -3.14 -5.27 -24.04
N ALA A 141 -2.41 -4.65 -24.97
CA ALA A 141 -2.13 -5.23 -26.28
C ALA A 141 -0.67 -4.98 -26.67
N GLU A 142 -0.08 -5.94 -27.33
CA GLU A 142 1.22 -5.85 -27.96
C GLU A 142 1.09 -6.17 -29.45
N TYR A 143 1.60 -5.28 -30.29
CA TYR A 143 1.68 -5.49 -31.73
C TYR A 143 3.13 -5.46 -32.21
N LYS A 144 3.59 -6.60 -32.72
CA LYS A 144 4.92 -6.74 -33.31
C LYS A 144 4.89 -6.33 -34.78
N VAL A 145 5.51 -5.21 -35.09
CA VAL A 145 5.65 -4.74 -36.48
C VAL A 145 6.71 -5.56 -37.21
N ILE A 146 7.83 -5.79 -36.54
CA ILE A 146 8.95 -6.65 -36.98
C ILE A 146 9.46 -7.42 -35.75
N PRO A 147 10.24 -8.50 -35.90
CA PRO A 147 10.74 -9.28 -34.76
C PRO A 147 11.47 -8.47 -33.70
N GLN A 148 12.13 -7.37 -34.11
CA GLN A 148 12.92 -6.52 -33.23
C GLN A 148 12.15 -5.33 -32.65
N PHE A 149 10.92 -5.06 -33.13
CA PHE A 149 10.16 -3.87 -32.76
C PHE A 149 8.68 -4.16 -32.51
N ALA A 150 8.23 -3.83 -31.28
CA ALA A 150 6.85 -4.01 -30.87
C ALA A 150 6.30 -2.76 -30.19
N PHE A 151 5.05 -2.41 -30.50
CA PHE A 151 4.25 -1.44 -29.76
C PHE A 151 3.48 -2.13 -28.65
N ARG A 152 3.43 -1.49 -27.48
CA ARG A 152 2.64 -1.95 -26.34
C ARG A 152 1.76 -0.83 -25.84
N LEU A 153 0.50 -1.13 -25.61
CA LEU A 153 -0.48 -0.24 -25.01
C LEU A 153 -1.16 -0.95 -23.85
N GLY A 154 -1.38 -0.26 -22.75
CA GLY A 154 -2.08 -0.80 -21.60
C GLY A 154 -2.92 0.25 -20.90
N TYR A 155 -4.00 -0.21 -20.28
CA TYR A 155 -4.88 0.59 -19.44
C TYR A 155 -5.12 -0.14 -18.13
N ILE A 156 -5.09 0.60 -17.01
CA ILE A 156 -5.35 0.09 -15.67
C ILE A 156 -6.45 0.92 -15.04
N TYR A 157 -7.47 0.25 -14.54
CA TYR A 157 -8.50 0.83 -13.70
C TYR A 157 -8.43 0.22 -12.30
N ILE A 158 -8.33 1.06 -11.28
CA ILE A 158 -8.28 0.67 -9.88
C ILE A 158 -9.48 1.30 -9.18
N GLN A 159 -10.32 0.47 -8.56
CA GLN A 159 -11.40 0.94 -7.72
C GLN A 159 -10.84 1.61 -6.46
N GLU A 160 -11.51 2.64 -5.94
CA GLU A 160 -11.14 3.28 -4.67
C GLU A 160 -11.10 2.27 -3.53
N TRP A 161 -9.99 2.26 -2.79
CA TRP A 161 -9.70 1.31 -1.71
C TRP A 161 -10.17 1.77 -0.32
N CYS A 162 -10.66 3.02 -0.20
CA CYS A 162 -11.10 3.63 1.04
C CYS A 162 -12.54 4.15 0.92
N TYR A 163 -13.29 4.10 2.02
CA TYR A 163 -14.56 4.82 2.08
C TYR A 163 -14.28 6.32 2.13
N LYS A 164 -15.05 7.13 1.38
CA LYS A 164 -15.02 8.58 1.54
C LYS A 164 -15.49 8.90 2.96
N VAL A 165 -14.59 9.36 3.80
CA VAL A 165 -14.95 9.96 5.07
C VAL A 165 -15.58 11.30 4.71
N LEU A 166 -16.90 11.40 4.87
CA LEU A 166 -17.59 12.68 4.77
C LEU A 166 -17.03 13.57 5.91
N THR A 167 -16.20 14.52 5.52
CA THR A 167 -15.85 15.64 6.41
C THR A 167 -17.10 16.48 6.54
N ILE A 168 -17.73 16.43 7.72
CA ILE A 168 -18.83 17.32 8.11
C ILE A 168 -18.22 18.65 8.49
#